data_ec7f74299b93d4539b016bf8ad65a05a
#
_entry.id   ec7f74299b93d4539b016bf8ad65a05a
#
_cell.length_a   1.000
_cell.length_b   1.000
_cell.length_c   1.000
_cell.angle_alpha   90.00
_cell.angle_beta   90.00
_cell.angle_gamma   90.00
#
_symmetry.space_group_name_H-M   'P 1'
#
loop_
_entity.id
_entity.type
_entity.pdbx_description
1 polymer ?
#
loop_
_entity_poly.entity_id
_entity_poly.type
_entity_poly.pdbx_seq_one_letter_code
_entity_poly.pdbx_strand_id
1 'polypeptide(L)'
;MQNAITRTDFSFPGLKDTYIGKVRDVYNIDDELLVMVTSDRISAFDVVLPRAIPYKGQVLNQIAAKFLDDTSDIVPNWKIATPDPMVTIGRFCEPFKVEMVIRGYLSGHAWREYKAGKRSICGVAMPEGMKENDMFPNPIITPTTKAAVGHDEDISKEEILKLGLVSPEDYQMLEKYTMAIFERGTQIASGMGLILVDTKYEFGKANGEIFLIDEIHTPDSSRYFYKEGYGERQLKGEPQKQLSKEFVREWLMAHGFQGHEGQQVPVMDDEFVNLVSERYIELYENITGQKFERADVSNVLSRVESNINKFLDAYYR
;
A
#
# COMPACT_ATOMS: atom_id res chain seq x y z
N MET A 1 -25.09 9.68 10.64
CA MET A 1 -24.22 10.61 9.86
C MET A 1 -23.00 9.83 9.42
N GLN A 2 -22.65 9.87 8.15
CA GLN A 2 -21.46 9.17 7.67
C GLN A 2 -20.21 9.95 8.08
N ASN A 3 -19.58 9.52 9.16
CA ASN A 3 -18.30 10.06 9.60
C ASN A 3 -17.10 9.41 8.87
N ALA A 4 -17.34 8.85 7.68
CA ALA A 4 -16.35 8.12 6.89
C ALA A 4 -16.63 8.32 5.39
N ILE A 5 -15.58 8.45 4.58
CA ILE A 5 -15.67 8.54 3.12
C ILE A 5 -15.69 7.13 2.54
N THR A 6 -16.81 6.76 1.90
CA THR A 6 -16.93 5.52 1.13
C THR A 6 -16.84 5.74 -0.37
N ARG A 7 -17.13 6.94 -0.84
CA ARG A 7 -17.04 7.35 -2.25
C ARG A 7 -17.05 8.87 -2.33
N THR A 8 -16.34 9.38 -3.31
CA THR A 8 -16.39 10.80 -3.70
C THR A 8 -16.99 10.90 -5.11
N ASP A 9 -17.63 12.03 -5.40
CA ASP A 9 -18.22 12.35 -6.70
C ASP A 9 -17.99 13.85 -6.96
N PHE A 10 -16.71 14.20 -7.05
CA PHE A 10 -16.29 15.58 -7.22
C PHE A 10 -16.15 15.93 -8.70
N SER A 11 -16.35 17.19 -9.01
CA SER A 11 -16.14 17.75 -10.35
C SER A 11 -15.16 18.92 -10.24
N PHE A 12 -14.09 18.85 -11.01
CA PHE A 12 -13.04 19.88 -11.02
C PHE A 12 -12.87 20.47 -12.43
N PRO A 13 -12.46 21.74 -12.58
CA PRO A 13 -12.01 22.26 -13.87
C PRO A 13 -10.89 21.38 -14.45
N GLY A 14 -10.97 21.06 -15.74
CA GLY A 14 -9.98 20.20 -16.41
C GLY A 14 -10.12 18.70 -16.11
N LEU A 15 -11.15 18.27 -15.38
CA LEU A 15 -11.39 16.84 -15.11
C LEU A 15 -11.61 16.08 -16.44
N LYS A 16 -10.72 15.11 -16.71
CA LYS A 16 -10.80 14.24 -17.88
C LYS A 16 -11.45 12.91 -17.59
N ASP A 17 -11.03 12.27 -16.53
CA ASP A 17 -11.57 10.99 -16.10
C ASP A 17 -11.44 10.80 -14.59
N THR A 18 -12.20 9.81 -14.09
CA THR A 18 -12.21 9.43 -12.67
C THR A 18 -12.09 7.92 -12.57
N TYR A 19 -11.15 7.44 -11.77
CA TYR A 19 -10.99 6.04 -11.43
C TYR A 19 -11.36 5.80 -9.97
N ILE A 20 -12.31 4.90 -9.73
CA ILE A 20 -12.73 4.48 -8.40
C ILE A 20 -12.08 3.14 -8.07
N GLY A 21 -11.00 3.18 -7.30
CA GLY A 21 -10.28 2.00 -6.84
C GLY A 21 -10.89 1.35 -5.61
N LYS A 22 -10.27 0.28 -5.11
CA LYS A 22 -10.73 -0.45 -3.92
C LYS A 22 -10.73 0.44 -2.66
N VAL A 23 -9.78 1.38 -2.55
CA VAL A 23 -9.60 2.24 -1.36
C VAL A 23 -9.35 3.71 -1.71
N ARG A 24 -9.18 4.06 -2.98
CA ARG A 24 -8.89 5.43 -3.45
C ARG A 24 -9.81 5.81 -4.60
N ASP A 25 -10.18 7.08 -4.63
CA ASP A 25 -10.84 7.73 -5.75
C ASP A 25 -9.82 8.68 -6.38
N VAL A 26 -9.57 8.53 -7.68
CA VAL A 26 -8.51 9.24 -8.41
C VAL A 26 -9.13 10.07 -9.52
N TYR A 27 -8.80 11.34 -9.57
CA TYR A 27 -9.27 12.30 -10.56
C TYR A 27 -8.09 12.76 -11.40
N ASN A 28 -8.18 12.56 -12.71
CA ASN A 28 -7.19 13.03 -13.68
C ASN A 28 -7.57 14.43 -14.16
N ILE A 29 -6.69 15.40 -13.92
CA ILE A 29 -6.86 16.80 -14.33
C ILE A 29 -5.90 17.09 -15.47
N ASP A 30 -6.44 17.28 -16.67
CA ASP A 30 -5.74 17.66 -17.91
C ASP A 30 -4.53 16.79 -18.30
N ASP A 31 -4.42 15.54 -17.79
CA ASP A 31 -3.25 14.67 -17.91
C ASP A 31 -1.97 15.31 -17.31
N GLU A 32 -2.15 16.28 -16.44
CA GLU A 32 -1.07 16.98 -15.73
C GLU A 32 -1.00 16.60 -14.27
N LEU A 33 -2.16 16.63 -13.60
CA LEU A 33 -2.28 16.31 -12.18
C LEU A 33 -3.18 15.11 -11.94
N LEU A 34 -2.84 14.34 -10.90
CA LEU A 34 -3.74 13.40 -10.26
C LEU A 34 -4.14 13.92 -8.88
N VAL A 35 -5.44 13.98 -8.62
CA VAL A 35 -5.99 14.20 -7.28
C VAL A 35 -6.43 12.84 -6.75
N MET A 36 -5.76 12.35 -5.73
CA MET A 36 -6.03 11.05 -5.11
C MET A 36 -6.65 11.26 -3.74
N VAL A 37 -7.92 10.87 -3.61
CA VAL A 37 -8.65 10.87 -2.34
C VAL A 37 -8.61 9.47 -1.74
N THR A 38 -7.93 9.32 -0.61
CA THR A 38 -7.88 8.04 0.11
C THR A 38 -9.12 7.91 0.97
N SER A 39 -9.97 6.96 0.62
CA SER A 39 -11.25 6.71 1.30
C SER A 39 -11.08 5.82 2.55
N ASP A 40 -12.14 5.73 3.34
CA ASP A 40 -12.23 4.85 4.50
C ASP A 40 -12.68 3.42 4.14
N ARG A 41 -12.79 3.12 2.83
CA ARG A 41 -13.04 1.74 2.38
C ARG A 41 -11.90 0.83 2.81
N ILE A 42 -12.25 -0.40 3.16
CA ILE A 42 -11.27 -1.46 3.42
C ILE A 42 -11.55 -2.62 2.47
N SER A 43 -10.50 -3.21 1.91
CA SER A 43 -10.61 -4.39 1.07
C SER A 43 -9.77 -5.52 1.62
N ALA A 44 -10.27 -6.75 1.53
CA ALA A 44 -9.52 -7.96 1.82
C ALA A 44 -9.94 -9.04 0.82
N PHE A 45 -9.01 -9.90 0.40
CA PHE A 45 -9.26 -10.93 -0.62
C PHE A 45 -9.89 -10.36 -1.91
N ASP A 46 -9.42 -9.18 -2.34
CA ASP A 46 -9.92 -8.40 -3.48
C ASP A 46 -11.38 -7.93 -3.41
N VAL A 47 -12.03 -8.13 -2.27
CA VAL A 47 -13.40 -7.68 -2.02
C VAL A 47 -13.37 -6.40 -1.16
N VAL A 48 -14.08 -5.35 -1.59
CA VAL A 48 -14.34 -4.18 -0.74
C VAL A 48 -15.37 -4.58 0.30
N LEU A 49 -15.02 -4.44 1.57
CA LEU A 49 -15.89 -4.82 2.68
C LEU A 49 -17.05 -3.83 2.85
N PRO A 50 -18.20 -4.26 3.39
CA PRO A 50 -19.43 -3.46 3.37
C PRO A 50 -19.41 -2.27 4.31
N ARG A 51 -18.48 -2.24 5.27
CA ARG A 51 -18.36 -1.13 6.23
C ARG A 51 -17.05 -0.39 6.06
N ALA A 52 -17.12 0.94 6.05
CA ALA A 52 -15.96 1.81 6.09
C ALA A 52 -15.34 1.82 7.50
N ILE A 53 -14.03 2.04 7.56
CA ILE A 53 -13.26 2.14 8.79
C ILE A 53 -12.93 3.61 9.03
N PRO A 54 -13.48 4.26 10.06
CA PRO A 54 -13.22 5.67 10.34
C PRO A 54 -11.72 5.96 10.45
N TYR A 55 -11.29 7.08 9.87
CA TYR A 55 -9.90 7.56 9.83
C TYR A 55 -8.90 6.71 9.04
N LYS A 56 -9.31 5.56 8.47
CA LYS A 56 -8.39 4.72 7.68
C LYS A 56 -7.78 5.48 6.50
N GLY A 57 -8.60 6.23 5.77
CA GLY A 57 -8.13 7.05 4.65
C GLY A 57 -7.10 8.08 5.08
N GLN A 58 -7.33 8.76 6.19
CA GLN A 58 -6.38 9.71 6.77
C GLN A 58 -5.06 9.03 7.15
N VAL A 59 -5.12 7.90 7.84
CA VAL A 59 -3.93 7.14 8.25
C VAL A 59 -3.08 6.75 7.04
N LEU A 60 -3.70 6.14 6.03
CA LEU A 60 -2.99 5.70 4.83
C LEU A 60 -2.35 6.87 4.07
N ASN A 61 -3.12 7.95 3.85
CA ASN A 61 -2.63 9.09 3.11
C ASN A 61 -1.45 9.78 3.80
N GLN A 62 -1.54 9.98 5.11
CA GLN A 62 -0.48 10.64 5.89
C GLN A 62 0.79 9.79 6.00
N ILE A 63 0.67 8.46 6.16
CA ILE A 63 1.83 7.55 6.14
C ILE A 63 2.49 7.60 4.75
N ALA A 64 1.71 7.45 3.68
CA ALA A 64 2.23 7.49 2.31
C ALA A 64 2.95 8.81 2.03
N ALA A 65 2.32 9.94 2.36
CA ALA A 65 2.90 11.27 2.15
C ALA A 65 4.23 11.45 2.88
N LYS A 66 4.30 11.02 4.15
CA LYS A 66 5.54 11.06 4.94
C LYS A 66 6.66 10.25 4.26
N PHE A 67 6.40 9.00 3.88
CA PHE A 67 7.43 8.16 3.29
C PHE A 67 7.83 8.59 1.88
N LEU A 68 6.93 9.17 1.10
CA LEU A 68 7.28 9.82 -0.17
C LEU A 68 8.27 10.97 0.05
N ASP A 69 8.11 11.75 1.13
CA ASP A 69 9.09 12.79 1.50
C ASP A 69 10.41 12.18 1.99
N ASP A 70 10.35 11.19 2.88
CA ASP A 70 11.53 10.57 3.49
C ASP A 70 12.41 9.78 2.49
N THR A 71 11.91 9.53 1.27
CA THR A 71 12.62 8.81 0.19
C THR A 71 12.86 9.65 -1.05
N SER A 72 12.53 10.93 -1.02
CA SER A 72 12.62 11.84 -2.17
C SER A 72 14.05 12.08 -2.67
N ASP A 73 15.06 11.85 -1.84
CA ASP A 73 16.48 11.88 -2.19
C ASP A 73 16.96 10.61 -2.92
N ILE A 74 16.16 9.53 -2.92
CA ILE A 74 16.47 8.26 -3.59
C ILE A 74 15.88 8.22 -4.99
N VAL A 75 14.61 8.58 -5.11
CA VAL A 75 13.85 8.60 -6.36
C VAL A 75 12.84 9.74 -6.33
N PRO A 76 12.69 10.50 -7.44
CA PRO A 76 11.60 11.45 -7.52
C PRO A 76 10.26 10.74 -7.37
N ASN A 77 9.30 11.39 -6.74
CA ASN A 77 7.98 10.83 -6.58
C ASN A 77 6.88 11.75 -7.13
N TRP A 78 5.72 11.17 -7.33
CA TRP A 78 4.58 11.85 -7.96
C TRP A 78 3.97 12.97 -7.11
N LYS A 79 4.16 12.94 -5.78
CA LYS A 79 3.52 13.88 -4.85
C LYS A 79 3.98 15.31 -5.06
N ILE A 80 3.03 16.23 -5.17
CA ILE A 80 3.24 17.68 -5.17
C ILE A 80 2.76 18.30 -3.85
N ALA A 81 1.54 17.91 -3.39
CA ALA A 81 0.95 18.48 -2.18
C ALA A 81 -0.02 17.50 -1.48
N THR A 82 -0.27 17.77 -0.21
CA THR A 82 -1.29 17.09 0.60
C THR A 82 -2.23 18.15 1.19
N PRO A 83 -3.18 18.68 0.38
CA PRO A 83 -4.03 19.79 0.80
C PRO A 83 -5.04 19.42 1.90
N ASP A 84 -5.31 18.12 2.05
CA ASP A 84 -6.18 17.57 3.10
C ASP A 84 -5.54 16.30 3.69
N PRO A 85 -5.76 15.94 4.95
CA PRO A 85 -5.26 14.71 5.55
C PRO A 85 -5.59 13.42 4.77
N MET A 86 -6.64 13.43 3.95
CA MET A 86 -7.09 12.31 3.12
C MET A 86 -6.73 12.45 1.64
N VAL A 87 -6.00 13.51 1.22
CA VAL A 87 -5.76 13.84 -0.18
C VAL A 87 -4.29 14.03 -0.45
N THR A 88 -3.81 13.38 -1.48
CA THR A 88 -2.54 13.70 -2.14
C THR A 88 -2.83 14.18 -3.56
N ILE A 89 -2.24 15.30 -3.95
CA ILE A 89 -2.23 15.79 -5.34
C ILE A 89 -0.80 15.67 -5.85
N GLY A 90 -0.67 15.13 -7.04
CA GLY A 90 0.63 14.90 -7.62
C GLY A 90 0.62 14.92 -9.15
N ARG A 91 1.78 14.71 -9.72
CA ARG A 91 2.00 14.65 -11.15
C ARG A 91 1.31 13.43 -11.77
N PHE A 92 0.67 13.61 -12.89
CA PHE A 92 0.26 12.50 -13.73
C PHE A 92 1.50 11.78 -14.28
N CYS A 93 1.60 10.50 -14.00
CA CYS A 93 2.64 9.61 -14.51
C CYS A 93 1.99 8.41 -15.18
N GLU A 94 2.47 8.00 -16.34
CA GLU A 94 2.05 6.76 -16.98
C GLU A 94 2.59 5.56 -16.19
N PRO A 95 1.74 4.72 -15.58
CA PRO A 95 2.21 3.62 -14.73
C PRO A 95 2.89 2.53 -15.54
N PHE A 96 3.98 1.95 -15.02
CA PHE A 96 4.46 0.67 -15.50
C PHE A 96 3.43 -0.44 -15.20
N LYS A 97 3.34 -1.41 -16.09
CA LYS A 97 2.38 -2.54 -15.96
C LYS A 97 2.88 -3.65 -15.04
N VAL A 98 3.74 -3.29 -14.10
CA VAL A 98 4.29 -4.20 -13.10
C VAL A 98 4.31 -3.52 -11.74
N GLU A 99 4.13 -4.31 -10.69
CA GLU A 99 4.35 -3.90 -9.30
C GLU A 99 5.65 -4.56 -8.80
N MET A 100 6.48 -3.77 -8.14
CA MET A 100 7.75 -4.24 -7.58
C MET A 100 7.54 -4.67 -6.13
N VAL A 101 7.24 -5.94 -5.92
CA VAL A 101 7.12 -6.51 -4.57
C VAL A 101 8.51 -6.91 -4.07
N ILE A 102 8.89 -6.44 -2.90
CA ILE A 102 10.15 -6.77 -2.24
C ILE A 102 9.90 -7.42 -0.89
N ARG A 103 10.65 -8.46 -0.58
CA ARG A 103 10.49 -9.28 0.62
C ARG A 103 11.81 -9.44 1.36
N GLY A 104 11.84 -8.97 2.61
CA GLY A 104 12.94 -9.24 3.54
C GLY A 104 12.76 -10.54 4.31
N TYR A 105 11.55 -11.07 4.36
CA TYR A 105 11.16 -12.23 5.17
C TYR A 105 10.24 -13.18 4.40
N LEU A 106 10.31 -14.46 4.71
CA LEU A 106 9.47 -15.51 4.13
C LEU A 106 8.09 -15.49 4.78
N SER A 107 7.22 -14.59 4.33
CA SER A 107 5.88 -14.39 4.89
C SER A 107 4.79 -14.33 3.81
N GLY A 108 3.54 -14.44 4.21
CA GLY A 108 2.38 -14.22 3.36
C GLY A 108 2.37 -15.12 2.12
N HIS A 109 2.29 -14.53 0.92
CA HIS A 109 2.23 -15.27 -0.33
C HIS A 109 3.48 -16.15 -0.53
N ALA A 110 4.68 -15.60 -0.34
CA ALA A 110 5.92 -16.36 -0.49
C ALA A 110 5.99 -17.57 0.46
N TRP A 111 5.51 -17.43 1.69
CA TRP A 111 5.40 -18.57 2.61
C TRP A 111 4.41 -19.62 2.13
N ARG A 112 3.24 -19.23 1.65
CA ARG A 112 2.26 -20.21 1.12
C ARG A 112 2.83 -21.02 -0.03
N GLU A 113 3.53 -20.39 -0.96
CA GLU A 113 4.20 -21.05 -2.06
C GLU A 113 5.32 -21.99 -1.58
N TYR A 114 6.12 -21.52 -0.63
CA TYR A 114 7.19 -22.32 -0.02
C TYR A 114 6.65 -23.55 0.72
N LYS A 115 5.58 -23.36 1.53
CA LYS A 115 4.90 -24.44 2.25
C LYS A 115 4.25 -25.46 1.30
N ALA A 116 3.81 -25.02 0.13
CA ALA A 116 3.30 -25.87 -0.94
C ALA A 116 4.41 -26.65 -1.69
N GLY A 117 5.68 -26.46 -1.30
CA GLY A 117 6.82 -27.20 -1.86
C GLY A 117 7.63 -26.43 -2.91
N LYS A 118 7.22 -25.21 -3.31
CA LYS A 118 8.01 -24.39 -4.23
C LYS A 118 9.28 -23.88 -3.56
N ARG A 119 10.36 -23.78 -4.34
CA ARG A 119 11.66 -23.25 -3.90
C ARG A 119 12.12 -22.09 -4.77
N SER A 120 11.22 -21.55 -5.55
CA SER A 120 11.40 -20.31 -6.29
C SER A 120 10.07 -19.57 -6.42
N ILE A 121 10.14 -18.25 -6.50
CA ILE A 121 9.00 -17.36 -6.74
C ILE A 121 9.46 -16.27 -7.71
N CYS A 122 8.70 -15.98 -8.76
CA CYS A 122 9.05 -15.03 -9.82
C CYS A 122 10.47 -15.23 -10.39
N GLY A 123 10.92 -16.50 -10.51
CA GLY A 123 12.27 -16.84 -10.97
C GLY A 123 13.37 -16.72 -9.90
N VAL A 124 13.06 -16.22 -8.70
CA VAL A 124 14.04 -16.05 -7.62
C VAL A 124 14.03 -17.28 -6.70
N ALA A 125 15.21 -17.88 -6.47
CA ALA A 125 15.37 -19.03 -5.59
C ALA A 125 15.18 -18.64 -4.11
N MET A 126 14.50 -19.50 -3.38
CA MET A 126 14.34 -19.41 -1.92
C MET A 126 15.18 -20.49 -1.24
N PRO A 127 15.99 -20.16 -0.21
CA PRO A 127 16.85 -21.14 0.48
C PRO A 127 16.05 -22.31 1.07
N GLU A 128 16.67 -23.49 1.10
CA GLU A 128 16.09 -24.66 1.76
C GLU A 128 16.08 -24.52 3.29
N GLY A 129 15.11 -25.17 3.94
CA GLY A 129 15.02 -25.27 5.40
C GLY A 129 14.49 -24.03 6.10
N MET A 130 14.03 -23.02 5.37
CA MET A 130 13.39 -21.83 5.96
C MET A 130 12.02 -22.17 6.56
N LYS A 131 11.70 -21.44 7.62
CA LYS A 131 10.40 -21.46 8.29
C LYS A 131 9.62 -20.19 8.00
N GLU A 132 8.33 -20.22 8.32
CA GLU A 132 7.48 -19.02 8.24
C GLU A 132 8.10 -17.86 9.02
N ASN A 133 8.11 -16.69 8.41
CA ASN A 133 8.67 -15.44 8.94
C ASN A 133 10.20 -15.42 9.14
N ASP A 134 10.94 -16.41 8.64
CA ASP A 134 12.40 -16.31 8.61
C ASP A 134 12.86 -15.17 7.71
N MET A 135 13.90 -14.49 8.13
CA MET A 135 14.56 -13.45 7.34
C MET A 135 15.32 -14.09 6.16
N PHE A 136 15.15 -13.56 4.95
CA PHE A 136 16.00 -13.93 3.82
C PHE A 136 17.44 -13.44 4.04
N PRO A 137 18.45 -14.15 3.53
CA PRO A 137 19.85 -13.69 3.58
C PRO A 137 20.03 -12.30 2.93
N ASN A 138 19.32 -12.04 1.86
CA ASN A 138 19.16 -10.75 1.21
C ASN A 138 17.68 -10.58 0.82
N PRO A 139 17.14 -9.37 0.82
CA PRO A 139 15.79 -9.14 0.31
C PRO A 139 15.66 -9.61 -1.14
N ILE A 140 14.52 -10.18 -1.48
CA ILE A 140 14.22 -10.67 -2.83
C ILE A 140 13.11 -9.82 -3.47
N ILE A 141 13.27 -9.54 -4.77
CA ILE A 141 12.24 -8.84 -5.57
C ILE A 141 11.43 -9.89 -6.32
N THR A 142 10.12 -9.86 -6.14
CA THR A 142 9.16 -10.82 -6.68
C THR A 142 8.02 -10.06 -7.35
N PRO A 143 8.21 -9.58 -8.60
CA PRO A 143 7.25 -8.70 -9.25
C PRO A 143 5.91 -9.38 -9.50
N THR A 144 4.87 -8.56 -9.63
CA THR A 144 3.57 -8.98 -10.15
C THR A 144 3.18 -8.14 -11.35
N THR A 145 2.35 -8.69 -12.22
CA THR A 145 1.66 -7.88 -13.24
C THR A 145 0.71 -6.93 -12.55
N LYS A 146 0.47 -5.76 -13.18
CA LYS A 146 -0.62 -4.87 -12.80
C LYS A 146 -1.78 -5.12 -13.77
N ALA A 147 -2.68 -6.00 -13.39
CA ALA A 147 -3.80 -6.39 -14.23
C ALA A 147 -4.82 -5.24 -14.36
N ALA A 148 -5.26 -4.96 -15.58
CA ALA A 148 -6.36 -4.03 -15.82
C ALA A 148 -7.71 -4.64 -15.38
N VAL A 149 -7.83 -5.97 -15.43
CA VAL A 149 -9.01 -6.75 -15.00
C VAL A 149 -8.51 -8.07 -14.43
N GLY A 150 -9.05 -8.49 -13.28
CA GLY A 150 -8.67 -9.74 -12.61
C GLY A 150 -7.72 -9.53 -11.43
N HIS A 151 -6.85 -10.50 -11.21
CA HIS A 151 -5.86 -10.46 -10.12
C HIS A 151 -4.46 -10.22 -10.67
N ASP A 152 -3.63 -9.57 -9.88
CA ASP A 152 -2.20 -9.46 -10.16
C ASP A 152 -1.56 -10.85 -10.04
N GLU A 153 -0.73 -11.21 -11.03
CA GLU A 153 -0.08 -12.51 -11.11
C GLU A 153 1.43 -12.39 -10.93
N ASP A 154 2.01 -13.36 -10.25
CA ASP A 154 3.46 -13.49 -10.14
C ASP A 154 4.10 -13.54 -11.53
N ILE A 155 5.12 -12.74 -11.78
CA ILE A 155 5.84 -12.70 -13.05
C ILE A 155 7.35 -12.59 -12.81
N SER A 156 8.15 -13.31 -13.59
CA SER A 156 9.60 -13.22 -13.50
C SER A 156 10.14 -12.01 -14.27
N LYS A 157 11.34 -11.55 -13.90
CA LYS A 157 12.09 -10.55 -14.64
C LYS A 157 12.24 -10.91 -16.12
N GLU A 158 12.57 -12.16 -16.38
CA GLU A 158 12.77 -12.68 -17.74
C GLU A 158 11.49 -12.56 -18.57
N GLU A 159 10.33 -12.85 -17.96
CA GLU A 159 9.04 -12.73 -18.64
C GLU A 159 8.64 -11.27 -18.83
N ILE A 160 8.88 -10.38 -17.86
CA ILE A 160 8.64 -8.94 -17.99
C ILE A 160 9.39 -8.39 -19.20
N LEU A 161 10.68 -8.71 -19.32
CA LEU A 161 11.52 -8.26 -20.43
C LEU A 161 11.11 -8.89 -21.77
N LYS A 162 10.81 -10.19 -21.76
CA LYS A 162 10.36 -10.92 -22.95
C LYS A 162 9.04 -10.40 -23.51
N LEU A 163 8.12 -10.02 -22.63
CA LEU A 163 6.81 -9.46 -23.01
C LEU A 163 6.88 -7.96 -23.33
N GLY A 164 8.03 -7.32 -23.11
CA GLY A 164 8.21 -5.88 -23.35
C GLY A 164 7.36 -5.00 -22.43
N LEU A 165 6.99 -5.49 -21.23
CA LEU A 165 6.23 -4.71 -20.26
C LEU A 165 7.03 -3.54 -19.70
N VAL A 166 8.35 -3.73 -19.58
CA VAL A 166 9.32 -2.72 -19.13
C VAL A 166 10.59 -2.92 -19.97
N SER A 167 11.26 -1.84 -20.36
CA SER A 167 12.56 -1.93 -21.05
C SER A 167 13.65 -2.48 -20.10
N PRO A 168 14.72 -3.11 -20.59
CA PRO A 168 15.82 -3.59 -19.74
C PRO A 168 16.43 -2.48 -18.87
N GLU A 169 16.61 -1.29 -19.45
CA GLU A 169 17.17 -0.12 -18.77
C GLU A 169 16.27 0.36 -17.65
N ASP A 170 14.97 0.50 -17.93
CA ASP A 170 13.98 0.90 -16.93
C ASP A 170 13.88 -0.15 -15.82
N TYR A 171 13.81 -1.45 -16.17
CA TYR A 171 13.72 -2.51 -15.18
C TYR A 171 14.91 -2.51 -14.21
N GLN A 172 16.12 -2.29 -14.72
CA GLN A 172 17.32 -2.14 -13.88
C GLN A 172 17.19 -0.97 -12.90
N MET A 173 16.59 0.15 -13.35
CA MET A 173 16.34 1.28 -12.45
C MET A 173 15.26 0.99 -11.43
N LEU A 174 14.17 0.28 -11.82
CA LEU A 174 13.15 -0.15 -10.89
C LEU A 174 13.71 -1.06 -9.79
N GLU A 175 14.56 -2.03 -10.14
CA GLU A 175 15.25 -2.88 -9.14
C GLU A 175 16.11 -2.05 -8.18
N LYS A 176 16.91 -1.13 -8.71
CA LYS A 176 17.77 -0.26 -7.91
C LYS A 176 16.98 0.61 -6.94
N TYR A 177 15.92 1.26 -7.41
CA TYR A 177 15.05 2.09 -6.59
C TYR A 177 14.31 1.26 -5.55
N THR A 178 13.76 0.12 -5.94
CA THR A 178 13.07 -0.82 -5.02
C THR A 178 13.96 -1.22 -3.85
N MET A 179 15.20 -1.62 -4.11
CA MET A 179 16.15 -1.99 -3.06
C MET A 179 16.48 -0.81 -2.15
N ALA A 180 16.78 0.36 -2.71
CA ALA A 180 17.18 1.54 -1.94
C ALA A 180 16.02 2.09 -1.07
N ILE A 181 14.80 2.12 -1.60
CA ILE A 181 13.62 2.54 -0.85
C ILE A 181 13.32 1.55 0.29
N PHE A 182 13.43 0.24 0.02
CA PHE A 182 13.21 -0.80 1.02
C PHE A 182 14.26 -0.73 2.15
N GLU A 183 15.51 -0.48 1.82
CA GLU A 183 16.56 -0.27 2.81
C GLU A 183 16.27 0.94 3.70
N ARG A 184 15.88 2.09 3.11
CA ARG A 184 15.48 3.29 3.85
C ARG A 184 14.28 3.01 4.75
N GLY A 185 13.23 2.36 4.22
CA GLY A 185 12.05 1.97 4.99
C GLY A 185 12.38 1.02 6.13
N THR A 186 13.29 0.07 5.92
CA THR A 186 13.77 -0.85 6.96
C THR A 186 14.52 -0.11 8.06
N GLN A 187 15.36 0.87 7.72
CA GLN A 187 16.09 1.69 8.70
C GLN A 187 15.11 2.52 9.54
N ILE A 188 14.14 3.18 8.91
CA ILE A 188 13.12 3.97 9.61
C ILE A 188 12.28 3.07 10.53
N ALA A 189 11.77 1.95 10.02
CA ALA A 189 10.99 1.00 10.82
C ALA A 189 11.78 0.46 12.01
N SER A 190 13.07 0.13 11.82
CA SER A 190 13.94 -0.36 12.88
C SER A 190 14.15 0.68 13.99
N GLY A 191 14.25 1.97 13.64
CA GLY A 191 14.29 3.08 14.59
C GLY A 191 13.03 3.23 15.42
N MET A 192 11.88 2.78 14.89
CA MET A 192 10.58 2.76 15.57
C MET A 192 10.28 1.44 16.29
N GLY A 193 11.24 0.53 16.43
CA GLY A 193 11.02 -0.77 17.06
C GLY A 193 10.22 -1.75 16.19
N LEU A 194 10.17 -1.53 14.88
CA LEU A 194 9.46 -2.34 13.91
C LEU A 194 10.44 -3.03 12.93
N ILE A 195 9.96 -4.09 12.30
CA ILE A 195 10.60 -4.79 11.19
C ILE A 195 9.70 -4.60 9.97
N LEU A 196 10.22 -4.00 8.90
CA LEU A 196 9.56 -3.99 7.59
C LEU A 196 9.78 -5.35 6.93
N VAL A 197 8.72 -6.12 6.81
CA VAL A 197 8.76 -7.53 6.38
C VAL A 197 8.77 -7.64 4.86
N ASP A 198 7.80 -7.03 4.24
CA ASP A 198 7.62 -6.93 2.80
C ASP A 198 6.80 -5.69 2.44
N THR A 199 6.90 -5.28 1.20
CA THR A 199 6.13 -4.15 0.65
C THR A 199 6.05 -4.25 -0.86
N LYS A 200 5.15 -3.48 -1.47
CA LYS A 200 5.09 -3.28 -2.91
C LYS A 200 5.32 -1.82 -3.25
N TYR A 201 5.97 -1.56 -4.38
CA TYR A 201 6.15 -0.25 -4.96
C TYR A 201 5.60 -0.22 -6.38
N GLU A 202 5.03 0.90 -6.73
CA GLU A 202 4.59 1.19 -8.08
C GLU A 202 5.41 2.36 -8.64
N PHE A 203 5.74 2.25 -9.91
CA PHE A 203 6.49 3.28 -10.62
C PHE A 203 5.75 3.69 -11.89
N GLY A 204 6.00 4.91 -12.33
CA GLY A 204 5.47 5.45 -13.57
C GLY A 204 6.48 6.35 -14.25
N LYS A 205 6.18 6.75 -15.47
CA LYS A 205 7.00 7.69 -16.26
C LYS A 205 6.27 8.99 -16.52
N ALA A 206 6.99 10.10 -16.39
CA ALA A 206 6.57 11.39 -16.88
C ALA A 206 7.77 12.09 -17.52
N ASN A 207 7.61 12.61 -18.73
CA ASN A 207 8.68 13.29 -19.47
C ASN A 207 10.00 12.47 -19.59
N GLY A 208 9.88 11.14 -19.68
CA GLY A 208 11.03 10.24 -19.80
C GLY A 208 11.71 9.89 -18.46
N GLU A 209 11.32 10.49 -17.36
CA GLU A 209 11.84 10.24 -16.02
C GLU A 209 10.96 9.26 -15.25
N ILE A 210 11.57 8.39 -14.42
CA ILE A 210 10.87 7.43 -13.57
C ILE A 210 10.54 8.08 -12.23
N PHE A 211 9.28 7.96 -11.84
CA PHE A 211 8.74 8.42 -10.55
C PHE A 211 8.21 7.24 -9.74
N LEU A 212 8.42 7.30 -8.43
CA LEU A 212 7.68 6.48 -7.48
C LEU A 212 6.25 7.04 -7.41
N ILE A 213 5.27 6.17 -7.63
CA ILE A 213 3.85 6.56 -7.66
C ILE A 213 3.05 5.79 -6.61
N ASP A 214 1.77 6.14 -6.47
CA ASP A 214 0.82 5.56 -5.53
C ASP A 214 1.28 5.71 -4.06
N GLU A 215 1.16 4.67 -3.27
CA GLU A 215 1.48 4.65 -1.83
C GLU A 215 2.74 3.86 -1.55
N ILE A 216 3.43 4.22 -0.47
CA ILE A 216 4.53 3.43 0.05
C ILE A 216 4.45 3.25 1.55
N HIS A 217 4.89 2.09 2.04
CA HIS A 217 5.08 1.76 3.45
C HIS A 217 3.82 1.90 4.33
N THR A 218 2.64 1.92 3.70
CA THR A 218 1.37 1.94 4.43
C THR A 218 0.99 0.54 4.93
N PRO A 219 0.08 0.43 5.89
CA PRO A 219 -0.45 -0.86 6.34
C PRO A 219 -1.14 -1.68 5.25
N ASP A 220 -1.57 -1.05 4.17
CA ASP A 220 -2.24 -1.71 3.05
C ASP A 220 -1.24 -2.27 2.02
N SER A 221 -0.09 -1.59 1.84
CA SER A 221 0.97 -2.00 0.91
C SER A 221 2.11 -2.77 1.56
N SER A 222 2.21 -2.76 2.90
CA SER A 222 3.36 -3.29 3.64
C SER A 222 2.93 -4.12 4.83
N ARG A 223 3.82 -5.04 5.24
CA ARG A 223 3.68 -5.81 6.48
C ARG A 223 4.80 -5.42 7.43
N TYR A 224 4.44 -5.25 8.70
CA TYR A 224 5.40 -4.99 9.77
C TYR A 224 5.25 -6.00 10.89
N PHE A 225 6.39 -6.37 11.51
CA PHE A 225 6.38 -7.06 12.81
C PHE A 225 6.93 -6.11 13.88
N TYR A 226 6.50 -6.33 15.13
CA TYR A 226 7.20 -5.75 16.26
C TYR A 226 8.57 -6.42 16.42
N LYS A 227 9.62 -5.61 16.52
CA LYS A 227 11.00 -6.07 16.70
C LYS A 227 11.18 -6.78 18.05
N GLU A 228 10.51 -6.24 19.09
CA GLU A 228 10.50 -6.83 20.41
C GLU A 228 9.85 -8.23 20.40
N GLY A 229 10.58 -9.22 20.91
CA GLY A 229 10.14 -10.61 20.97
C GLY A 229 10.09 -11.35 19.63
N TYR A 230 10.49 -10.73 18.49
CA TYR A 230 10.52 -11.43 17.20
C TYR A 230 11.38 -12.70 17.27
N GLY A 231 12.62 -12.59 17.77
CA GLY A 231 13.55 -13.72 17.83
C GLY A 231 13.06 -14.86 18.73
N GLU A 232 12.45 -14.53 19.87
CA GLU A 232 11.90 -15.54 20.79
C GLU A 232 10.72 -16.29 20.15
N ARG A 233 9.78 -15.56 19.53
CA ARG A 233 8.65 -16.17 18.84
C ARG A 233 9.10 -17.04 17.68
N GLN A 234 10.10 -16.57 16.92
CA GLN A 234 10.67 -17.32 15.81
C GLN A 234 11.30 -18.63 16.26
N LEU A 235 12.06 -18.62 17.34
CA LEU A 235 12.66 -19.83 17.91
C LEU A 235 11.61 -20.84 18.40
N LYS A 236 10.53 -20.35 19.00
CA LYS A 236 9.43 -21.18 19.53
C LYS A 236 8.44 -21.62 18.44
N GLY A 237 8.52 -21.07 17.22
CA GLY A 237 7.52 -21.31 16.16
C GLY A 237 6.15 -20.68 16.49
N GLU A 238 6.13 -19.62 17.27
CA GLU A 238 4.94 -18.86 17.61
C GLU A 238 4.62 -17.80 16.54
N PRO A 239 3.33 -17.42 16.33
CA PRO A 239 2.96 -16.34 15.42
C PRO A 239 3.65 -15.03 15.80
N GLN A 240 4.08 -14.27 14.79
CA GLN A 240 4.68 -12.96 15.01
C GLN A 240 3.61 -11.92 15.38
N LYS A 241 3.94 -11.03 16.31
CA LYS A 241 3.11 -9.85 16.57
C LYS A 241 3.27 -8.88 15.41
N GLN A 242 2.19 -8.67 14.67
CA GLN A 242 2.25 -7.91 13.42
C GLN A 242 1.37 -6.65 13.43
N LEU A 243 1.80 -5.68 12.64
CA LEU A 243 1.08 -4.46 12.31
C LEU A 243 0.85 -4.45 10.79
N SER A 244 -0.34 -4.82 10.37
CA SER A 244 -0.80 -4.79 8.97
C SER A 244 -2.30 -5.07 8.99
N LYS A 245 -2.94 -5.02 7.84
CA LYS A 245 -4.36 -5.44 7.77
C LYS A 245 -4.57 -6.97 7.82
N GLU A 246 -3.50 -7.76 8.08
CA GLU A 246 -3.61 -9.22 8.16
C GLU A 246 -4.59 -9.67 9.26
N PHE A 247 -4.67 -8.94 10.39
CA PHE A 247 -5.64 -9.25 11.43
C PHE A 247 -7.10 -9.17 10.94
N VAL A 248 -7.38 -8.31 9.95
CA VAL A 248 -8.72 -8.27 9.31
C VAL A 248 -8.95 -9.52 8.47
N ARG A 249 -7.92 -10.00 7.75
CA ARG A 249 -8.00 -11.25 6.99
C ARG A 249 -8.17 -12.45 7.90
N GLU A 250 -7.42 -12.51 9.00
CA GLU A 250 -7.53 -13.56 10.02
C GLU A 250 -8.93 -13.61 10.61
N TRP A 251 -9.48 -12.44 10.95
CA TRP A 251 -10.86 -12.34 11.43
C TRP A 251 -11.87 -12.83 10.39
N LEU A 252 -11.74 -12.41 9.13
CA LEU A 252 -12.59 -12.86 8.03
C LEU A 252 -12.52 -14.37 7.84
N MET A 253 -11.31 -14.95 7.84
CA MET A 253 -11.09 -16.40 7.71
C MET A 253 -11.73 -17.16 8.88
N ALA A 254 -11.58 -16.68 10.09
CA ALA A 254 -12.21 -17.27 11.28
C ALA A 254 -13.75 -17.27 11.22
N HIS A 255 -14.33 -16.33 10.43
CA HIS A 255 -15.77 -16.25 10.17
C HIS A 255 -16.17 -16.86 8.81
N GLY A 256 -15.31 -17.67 8.19
CA GLY A 256 -15.62 -18.45 6.99
C GLY A 256 -15.55 -17.67 5.66
N PHE A 257 -14.88 -16.51 5.62
CA PHE A 257 -14.75 -15.70 4.43
C PHE A 257 -13.28 -15.62 3.96
N GLN A 258 -13.05 -15.98 2.69
CA GLN A 258 -11.75 -15.91 2.00
C GLN A 258 -11.85 -15.34 0.59
N GLY A 259 -12.99 -14.71 0.25
CA GLY A 259 -13.21 -14.12 -1.07
C GLY A 259 -13.59 -15.13 -2.16
N HIS A 260 -13.90 -16.38 -1.82
CA HIS A 260 -14.32 -17.38 -2.81
C HIS A 260 -15.77 -17.14 -3.25
N GLU A 261 -16.06 -17.58 -4.47
CA GLU A 261 -17.41 -17.49 -5.03
C GLU A 261 -18.46 -18.17 -4.11
N GLY A 262 -19.59 -17.49 -3.89
CA GLY A 262 -20.67 -17.96 -3.01
C GLY A 262 -20.48 -17.67 -1.52
N GLN A 263 -19.31 -17.19 -1.08
CA GLN A 263 -19.11 -16.77 0.31
C GLN A 263 -19.73 -15.39 0.56
N GLN A 264 -20.28 -15.19 1.75
CA GLN A 264 -20.80 -13.91 2.20
C GLN A 264 -19.85 -13.26 3.20
N VAL A 265 -19.62 -11.95 3.04
CA VAL A 265 -18.85 -11.20 4.03
C VAL A 265 -19.58 -11.22 5.37
N PRO A 266 -18.90 -11.60 6.47
CA PRO A 266 -19.52 -11.60 7.78
C PRO A 266 -19.94 -10.19 8.21
N VAL A 267 -20.92 -10.12 9.11
CA VAL A 267 -21.40 -8.84 9.65
C VAL A 267 -20.30 -8.20 10.47
N MET A 268 -19.87 -7.01 10.05
CA MET A 268 -18.92 -6.20 10.79
C MET A 268 -19.71 -5.31 11.76
N ASP A 269 -19.72 -5.65 13.04
CA ASP A 269 -20.37 -4.82 14.06
C ASP A 269 -19.56 -3.56 14.40
N ASP A 270 -20.12 -2.69 15.23
CA ASP A 270 -19.46 -1.42 15.58
C ASP A 270 -18.20 -1.65 16.44
N GLU A 271 -18.18 -2.70 17.25
CA GLU A 271 -17.02 -3.07 18.07
C GLU A 271 -15.84 -3.45 17.19
N PHE A 272 -16.07 -4.30 16.19
CA PHE A 272 -15.04 -4.69 15.21
C PHE A 272 -14.56 -3.51 14.37
N VAL A 273 -15.48 -2.68 13.86
CA VAL A 273 -15.12 -1.48 13.07
C VAL A 273 -14.25 -0.52 13.89
N ASN A 274 -14.61 -0.29 15.16
CA ASN A 274 -13.81 0.56 16.04
C ASN A 274 -12.44 -0.07 16.35
N LEU A 275 -12.39 -1.37 16.60
CA LEU A 275 -11.12 -2.09 16.79
C LEU A 275 -10.20 -1.93 15.58
N VAL A 276 -10.73 -2.09 14.37
CA VAL A 276 -9.95 -1.91 13.13
C VAL A 276 -9.44 -0.47 13.02
N SER A 277 -10.29 0.53 13.30
CA SER A 277 -9.90 1.94 13.27
C SER A 277 -8.77 2.24 14.25
N GLU A 278 -8.88 1.79 15.50
CA GLU A 278 -7.83 2.01 16.52
C GLU A 278 -6.53 1.27 16.15
N ARG A 279 -6.60 0.10 15.49
CA ARG A 279 -5.42 -0.59 14.96
C ARG A 279 -4.73 0.19 13.85
N TYR A 280 -5.47 0.83 12.94
CA TYR A 280 -4.87 1.69 11.92
C TYR A 280 -4.22 2.94 12.55
N ILE A 281 -4.82 3.51 13.59
CA ILE A 281 -4.24 4.64 14.34
C ILE A 281 -2.98 4.19 15.09
N GLU A 282 -3.00 3.05 15.77
CA GLU A 282 -1.82 2.43 16.40
C GLU A 282 -0.68 2.25 15.39
N LEU A 283 -1.02 1.78 14.19
CA LEU A 283 -0.07 1.66 13.07
C LEU A 283 0.56 3.00 12.71
N TYR A 284 -0.26 4.03 12.53
CA TYR A 284 0.24 5.38 12.25
C TYR A 284 1.22 5.84 13.31
N GLU A 285 0.85 5.76 14.57
CA GLU A 285 1.67 6.23 15.69
C GLU A 285 2.99 5.47 15.81
N ASN A 286 2.96 4.14 15.62
CA ASN A 286 4.17 3.32 15.66
C ASN A 286 5.09 3.53 14.45
N ILE A 287 4.53 3.68 13.24
CA ILE A 287 5.32 3.83 12.01
C ILE A 287 5.90 5.24 11.90
N THR A 288 5.13 6.27 12.30
CA THR A 288 5.56 7.65 12.15
C THR A 288 6.28 8.21 13.37
N GLY A 289 6.08 7.61 14.54
CA GLY A 289 6.51 8.15 15.84
C GLY A 289 5.73 9.41 16.26
N GLN A 290 4.62 9.72 15.59
CA GLN A 290 3.80 10.91 15.84
C GLN A 290 2.44 10.49 16.40
N LYS A 291 1.89 11.32 17.30
CA LYS A 291 0.52 11.13 17.77
C LYS A 291 -0.47 11.42 16.65
N PHE A 292 -1.46 10.55 16.49
CA PHE A 292 -2.50 10.75 15.47
C PHE A 292 -3.49 11.83 15.87
N GLU A 293 -3.61 12.85 15.03
CA GLU A 293 -4.59 13.92 15.18
C GLU A 293 -5.79 13.65 14.28
N ARG A 294 -6.93 13.32 14.90
CA ARG A 294 -8.18 13.05 14.18
C ARG A 294 -8.69 14.31 13.51
N ALA A 295 -8.81 14.32 12.19
CA ALA A 295 -9.43 15.40 11.45
C ALA A 295 -10.93 15.46 11.71
N ASP A 296 -11.53 16.64 11.57
CA ASP A 296 -12.99 16.83 11.68
C ASP A 296 -13.71 16.02 10.56
N VAL A 297 -14.61 15.16 10.97
CA VAL A 297 -15.41 14.32 10.08
C VAL A 297 -16.87 14.74 9.96
N SER A 298 -17.27 15.83 10.60
CA SER A 298 -18.67 16.31 10.60
C SER A 298 -19.20 16.66 9.21
N ASN A 299 -18.32 17.20 8.34
CA ASN A 299 -18.60 17.52 6.93
C ASN A 299 -17.40 17.11 6.04
N VAL A 300 -16.95 15.89 6.17
CA VAL A 300 -15.70 15.42 5.57
C VAL A 300 -15.64 15.60 4.04
N LEU A 301 -16.72 15.33 3.30
CA LEU A 301 -16.75 15.53 1.84
C LEU A 301 -16.57 16.99 1.45
N SER A 302 -17.31 17.91 2.07
CA SER A 302 -17.17 19.34 1.79
C SER A 302 -15.79 19.88 2.17
N ARG A 303 -15.22 19.42 3.28
CA ARG A 303 -13.85 19.78 3.68
C ARG A 303 -12.83 19.35 2.62
N VAL A 304 -12.89 18.09 2.21
CA VAL A 304 -11.98 17.50 1.22
C VAL A 304 -12.10 18.24 -0.12
N GLU A 305 -13.31 18.42 -0.63
CA GLU A 305 -13.56 19.12 -1.90
C GLU A 305 -13.07 20.59 -1.84
N SER A 306 -13.37 21.29 -0.75
CA SER A 306 -12.91 22.68 -0.57
C SER A 306 -11.40 22.80 -0.53
N ASN A 307 -10.71 21.87 0.13
CA ASN A 307 -9.25 21.90 0.21
C ASN A 307 -8.59 21.56 -1.14
N ILE A 308 -9.18 20.65 -1.92
CA ILE A 308 -8.72 20.37 -3.30
C ILE A 308 -8.91 21.61 -4.17
N ASN A 309 -10.10 22.22 -4.17
CA ASN A 309 -10.39 23.41 -5.00
C ASN A 309 -9.43 24.58 -4.67
N LYS A 310 -9.17 24.84 -3.38
CA LYS A 310 -8.21 25.87 -2.98
C LYS A 310 -6.80 25.62 -3.54
N PHE A 311 -6.37 24.38 -3.55
CA PHE A 311 -5.07 24.02 -4.13
C PHE A 311 -5.07 24.22 -5.64
N LEU A 312 -6.06 23.69 -6.36
CA LEU A 312 -6.17 23.81 -7.82
C LEU A 312 -6.25 25.27 -8.26
N ASP A 313 -7.05 26.10 -7.57
CA ASP A 313 -7.15 27.53 -7.82
C ASP A 313 -5.80 28.27 -7.67
N ALA A 314 -4.98 27.83 -6.71
CA ALA A 314 -3.66 28.42 -6.50
C ALA A 314 -2.61 27.90 -7.50
N TYR A 315 -2.73 26.65 -7.94
CA TYR A 315 -1.79 26.01 -8.85
C TYR A 315 -1.89 26.54 -10.27
N TYR A 316 -3.10 26.87 -10.75
CA TYR A 316 -3.35 27.36 -12.11
C TYR A 316 -3.39 28.89 -12.23
N ARG A 317 -3.08 29.65 -11.18
CA ARG A 317 -2.88 31.13 -11.22
C ARG A 317 -1.45 31.49 -11.55
#